data_6075e788cf6102a2f9035f22f22edd7c
#
_entry.id   6075e788cf6102a2f9035f22f22edd7c
#
_cell.length_a   1.000
_cell.length_b   1.000
_cell.length_c   1.000
_cell.angle_alpha   90.00
_cell.angle_beta   90.00
_cell.angle_gamma   90.00
#
_symmetry.space_group_name_H-M   'P 1'
#
loop_
_entity.id
_entity.type
_entity.pdbx_description
1 polymer ?
#
loop_
_entity_poly.entity_id
_entity_poly.type
_entity_poly.pdbx_seq_one_letter_code
_entity_poly.pdbx_strand_id
1 'polypeptide(L)'
;MSFRARNKDRLLKETGIKLGFMGAFSKACALALRDIPSANASIEGEGLGDTIVYRDYVDLGVAVSTERGLVTPVVRNVENMGILEIENAITELGLKARDSKLSLEEMTGATFTISNGGVFGSLFGTPILNLPGSAILGMHAIKEKPWVVNGKVEVRPIMVVALTYDHRLLDGREAVTFLVKLKQYLEDMPTMLL
;
A
#
# COMPACT_ATOMS: atom_id res chain seq x y z
N MET A 1 1.06 0.18 15.37
CA MET A 1 2.29 0.21 16.20
C MET A 1 2.30 -0.93 17.23
N SER A 2 1.37 -1.01 18.17
CA SER A 2 1.34 -2.02 19.26
C SER A 2 1.36 -3.48 18.77
N PHE A 3 0.61 -3.82 17.72
CA PHE A 3 0.61 -5.16 17.12
C PHE A 3 2.02 -5.59 16.69
N ARG A 4 2.71 -4.75 15.93
CA ARG A 4 4.08 -5.01 15.49
C ARG A 4 5.04 -5.16 16.68
N ALA A 5 4.98 -4.23 17.65
CA ALA A 5 5.84 -4.26 18.82
C ALA A 5 5.72 -5.58 19.61
N ARG A 6 4.49 -6.10 19.75
CA ARG A 6 4.23 -7.35 20.49
C ARG A 6 4.64 -8.62 19.76
N ASN A 7 4.66 -8.62 18.43
CA ASN A 7 4.79 -9.84 17.64
C ASN A 7 6.10 -9.95 16.83
N LYS A 8 6.82 -8.84 16.56
CA LYS A 8 7.98 -8.81 15.66
C LYS A 8 9.09 -9.79 16.04
N ASP A 9 9.43 -9.87 17.32
CA ASP A 9 10.56 -10.69 17.78
C ASP A 9 10.21 -12.19 17.81
N ARG A 10 8.95 -12.51 18.19
CA ARG A 10 8.44 -13.88 18.14
C ARG A 10 8.37 -14.39 16.71
N LEU A 11 7.75 -13.63 15.81
CA LEU A 11 7.60 -14.00 14.40
C LEU A 11 8.95 -14.15 13.70
N LEU A 12 9.92 -13.25 14.00
CA LEU A 12 11.26 -13.38 13.44
C LEU A 12 11.94 -14.68 13.86
N LYS A 13 11.75 -15.11 15.13
CA LYS A 13 12.31 -16.37 15.64
C LYS A 13 11.63 -17.60 15.05
N GLU A 14 10.30 -17.57 14.91
CA GLU A 14 9.50 -18.72 14.47
C GLU A 14 9.53 -18.91 12.96
N THR A 15 9.54 -17.83 12.19
CA THR A 15 9.36 -17.86 10.74
C THR A 15 10.54 -17.32 9.93
N GLY A 16 11.50 -16.64 10.58
CA GLY A 16 12.57 -15.91 9.90
C GLY A 16 12.13 -14.61 9.22
N ILE A 17 10.83 -14.28 9.25
CA ILE A 17 10.27 -13.11 8.55
C ILE A 17 10.25 -11.90 9.49
N LYS A 18 10.81 -10.79 9.01
CA LYS A 18 10.82 -9.52 9.75
C LYS A 18 9.49 -8.80 9.55
N LEU A 19 8.64 -8.75 10.57
CA LEU A 19 7.38 -8.02 10.53
C LEU A 19 7.62 -6.50 10.41
N GLY A 20 7.33 -5.92 9.25
CA GLY A 20 7.33 -4.50 8.96
C GLY A 20 5.94 -3.86 9.10
N PHE A 21 5.73 -2.80 8.35
CA PHE A 21 4.42 -2.15 8.20
C PHE A 21 3.80 -2.44 6.84
N MET A 22 4.62 -2.77 5.83
CA MET A 22 4.16 -2.89 4.45
C MET A 22 3.13 -4.00 4.27
N GLY A 23 3.32 -5.18 4.88
CA GLY A 23 2.36 -6.27 4.80
C GLY A 23 0.98 -5.90 5.36
N ALA A 24 0.95 -5.19 6.52
CA ALA A 24 -0.30 -4.72 7.09
C ALA A 24 -0.99 -3.66 6.22
N PHE A 25 -0.24 -2.69 5.69
CA PHE A 25 -0.78 -1.69 4.77
C PHE A 25 -1.27 -2.32 3.46
N SER A 26 -0.50 -3.24 2.89
CA SER A 26 -0.86 -3.95 1.65
C SER A 26 -2.14 -4.77 1.82
N LYS A 27 -2.27 -5.51 2.93
CA LYS A 27 -3.50 -6.26 3.23
C LYS A 27 -4.70 -5.36 3.43
N ALA A 28 -4.53 -4.26 4.18
CA ALA A 28 -5.58 -3.27 4.38
C ALA A 28 -5.99 -2.59 3.06
N CYS A 29 -5.03 -2.29 2.15
CA CYS A 29 -5.34 -1.80 0.81
C CYS A 29 -6.14 -2.84 0.01
N ALA A 30 -5.72 -4.11 -0.02
CA ALA A 30 -6.42 -5.14 -0.76
C ALA A 30 -7.88 -5.30 -0.31
N LEU A 31 -8.14 -5.22 1.00
CA LEU A 31 -9.50 -5.24 1.55
C LEU A 31 -10.30 -3.98 1.17
N ALA A 32 -9.68 -2.80 1.25
CA ALA A 32 -10.33 -1.54 0.87
C ALA A 32 -10.62 -1.48 -0.65
N LEU A 33 -9.76 -2.07 -1.49
CA LEU A 33 -9.98 -2.18 -2.95
C LEU A 33 -11.13 -3.10 -3.30
N ARG A 34 -11.40 -4.14 -2.50
CA ARG A 34 -12.58 -4.99 -2.64
C ARG A 34 -13.88 -4.20 -2.40
N ASP A 35 -13.84 -3.27 -1.43
CA ASP A 35 -14.99 -2.42 -1.11
C ASP A 35 -15.17 -1.26 -2.11
N ILE A 36 -14.09 -0.79 -2.72
CA ILE A 36 -14.06 0.33 -3.69
C ILE A 36 -13.35 -0.15 -4.97
N PRO A 37 -14.02 -0.98 -5.81
CA PRO A 37 -13.40 -1.59 -6.98
C PRO A 37 -12.90 -0.59 -8.04
N SER A 38 -13.48 0.61 -8.10
CA SER A 38 -13.03 1.67 -9.00
C SER A 38 -11.58 2.11 -8.74
N ALA A 39 -11.07 1.97 -7.50
CA ALA A 39 -9.68 2.24 -7.17
C ALA A 39 -8.70 1.14 -7.65
N ASN A 40 -9.23 -0.01 -8.09
CA ASN A 40 -8.46 -1.14 -8.67
C ASN A 40 -8.75 -1.33 -10.17
N ALA A 41 -9.48 -0.39 -10.77
CA ALA A 41 -9.81 -0.41 -12.18
C ALA A 41 -8.76 0.31 -13.03
N SER A 42 -8.88 0.20 -14.33
CA SER A 42 -8.10 0.98 -15.30
C SER A 42 -8.99 1.43 -16.45
N ILE A 43 -8.54 2.46 -17.16
CA ILE A 43 -9.10 2.86 -18.45
C ILE A 43 -8.14 2.35 -19.51
N GLU A 44 -8.65 1.50 -20.40
CA GLU A 44 -7.90 0.86 -21.48
C GLU A 44 -8.57 1.15 -22.84
N GLY A 45 -7.90 0.83 -23.96
CA GLY A 45 -8.38 1.04 -25.31
C GLY A 45 -7.60 2.12 -26.05
N GLU A 46 -8.12 2.55 -27.21
CA GLU A 46 -7.45 3.51 -28.09
C GLU A 46 -7.59 4.96 -27.60
N GLY A 47 -6.65 5.80 -27.95
CA GLY A 47 -6.63 7.22 -27.63
C GLY A 47 -6.57 7.50 -26.11
N LEU A 48 -7.62 8.13 -25.57
CA LEU A 48 -7.76 8.42 -24.13
C LEU A 48 -8.35 7.24 -23.33
N GLY A 49 -8.63 6.11 -24.01
CA GLY A 49 -9.30 4.94 -23.47
C GLY A 49 -10.82 5.01 -23.60
N ASP A 50 -11.42 3.89 -23.95
CA ASP A 50 -12.88 3.74 -24.20
C ASP A 50 -13.50 2.64 -23.34
N THR A 51 -12.67 1.87 -22.63
CA THR A 51 -13.09 0.69 -21.87
C THR A 51 -12.63 0.81 -20.43
N ILE A 52 -13.54 0.63 -19.46
CA ILE A 52 -13.19 0.51 -18.04
C ILE A 52 -13.07 -0.97 -17.71
N VAL A 53 -11.88 -1.37 -17.24
CA VAL A 53 -11.58 -2.74 -16.83
C VAL A 53 -11.56 -2.83 -15.32
N TYR A 54 -12.52 -3.55 -14.75
CA TYR A 54 -12.56 -3.90 -13.32
C TYR A 54 -11.85 -5.24 -13.11
N ARG A 55 -11.12 -5.35 -11.99
CA ARG A 55 -10.38 -6.56 -11.63
C ARG A 55 -10.85 -7.08 -10.28
N ASP A 56 -11.01 -8.38 -10.17
CA ASP A 56 -11.35 -9.12 -8.94
C ASP A 56 -10.11 -9.64 -8.19
N TYR A 57 -8.92 -9.32 -8.69
CA TYR A 57 -7.63 -9.61 -8.08
C TYR A 57 -6.85 -8.30 -7.81
N VAL A 58 -5.88 -8.37 -6.91
CA VAL A 58 -5.02 -7.22 -6.56
C VAL A 58 -3.55 -7.59 -6.78
N ASP A 59 -2.97 -7.03 -7.83
CA ASP A 59 -1.53 -7.07 -8.11
C ASP A 59 -0.92 -5.75 -7.63
N LEU A 60 -0.19 -5.83 -6.51
CA LEU A 60 0.26 -4.65 -5.78
C LEU A 60 1.67 -4.25 -6.19
N GLY A 61 1.80 -3.10 -6.84
CA GLY A 61 3.08 -2.43 -7.07
C GLY A 61 3.61 -1.79 -5.79
N VAL A 62 4.85 -2.08 -5.43
CA VAL A 62 5.51 -1.47 -4.27
C VAL A 62 6.74 -0.71 -4.72
N ALA A 63 6.73 0.62 -4.58
CA ALA A 63 7.86 1.46 -4.99
C ALA A 63 9.09 1.21 -4.10
N VAL A 64 10.19 0.81 -4.70
CA VAL A 64 11.48 0.52 -4.07
C VAL A 64 12.56 1.43 -4.65
N SER A 65 13.25 2.16 -3.79
CA SER A 65 14.42 2.96 -4.19
C SER A 65 15.65 2.06 -4.29
N THR A 66 16.37 2.21 -5.40
CA THR A 66 17.65 1.54 -5.67
C THR A 66 18.71 2.58 -6.07
N GLU A 67 19.96 2.18 -6.14
CA GLU A 67 21.06 3.05 -6.62
C GLU A 67 20.85 3.51 -8.07
N ARG A 68 20.10 2.74 -8.88
CA ARG A 68 19.79 3.04 -10.29
C ARG A 68 18.50 3.84 -10.48
N GLY A 69 17.78 4.17 -9.39
CA GLY A 69 16.51 4.88 -9.41
C GLY A 69 15.38 4.13 -8.73
N LEU A 70 14.16 4.60 -8.97
CA LEU A 70 12.95 4.01 -8.41
C LEU A 70 12.44 2.89 -9.34
N VAL A 71 12.18 1.72 -8.77
CA VAL A 71 11.51 0.60 -9.45
C VAL A 71 10.25 0.20 -8.68
N THR A 72 9.29 -0.40 -9.36
CA THR A 72 8.01 -0.79 -8.76
C THR A 72 7.74 -2.28 -9.00
N PRO A 73 8.42 -3.18 -8.25
CA PRO A 73 8.10 -4.60 -8.32
C PRO A 73 6.66 -4.87 -7.87
N VAL A 74 6.07 -5.96 -8.39
CA VAL A 74 4.66 -6.29 -8.24
C VAL A 74 4.49 -7.58 -7.45
N VAL A 75 3.80 -7.50 -6.31
CA VAL A 75 3.33 -8.68 -5.57
C VAL A 75 1.98 -9.09 -6.14
N ARG A 76 1.89 -10.32 -6.64
CA ARG A 76 0.69 -10.84 -7.30
C ARG A 76 -0.33 -11.39 -6.31
N ASN A 77 -1.63 -11.23 -6.62
CA ASN A 77 -2.75 -11.84 -5.91
C ASN A 77 -2.74 -11.58 -4.39
N VAL A 78 -2.47 -10.34 -4.00
CA VAL A 78 -2.34 -9.92 -2.58
C VAL A 78 -3.63 -10.16 -1.79
N GLU A 79 -4.80 -10.17 -2.46
CA GLU A 79 -6.10 -10.45 -1.86
C GLU A 79 -6.14 -11.83 -1.17
N ASN A 80 -5.41 -12.81 -1.70
CA ASN A 80 -5.36 -14.18 -1.18
C ASN A 80 -4.26 -14.39 -0.13
N MET A 81 -3.36 -13.41 0.05
CA MET A 81 -2.20 -13.56 0.93
C MET A 81 -2.49 -13.09 2.37
N GLY A 82 -1.84 -13.74 3.34
CA GLY A 82 -1.74 -13.24 4.71
C GLY A 82 -0.67 -12.13 4.86
N ILE A 83 -0.74 -11.38 5.96
CA ILE A 83 0.20 -10.27 6.22
C ILE A 83 1.67 -10.70 6.14
N LEU A 84 2.02 -11.87 6.68
CA LEU A 84 3.40 -12.36 6.68
C LEU A 84 3.86 -12.81 5.29
N GLU A 85 2.97 -13.41 4.51
CA GLU A 85 3.27 -13.80 3.13
C GLU A 85 3.56 -12.56 2.28
N ILE A 86 2.77 -11.50 2.45
CA ILE A 86 2.99 -10.21 1.77
C ILE A 86 4.32 -9.58 2.19
N GLU A 87 4.65 -9.56 3.50
CA GLU A 87 5.93 -9.04 4.00
C GLU A 87 7.12 -9.81 3.40
N ASN A 88 7.02 -11.14 3.32
CA ASN A 88 8.06 -11.97 2.72
C ASN A 88 8.22 -11.67 1.23
N ALA A 89 7.14 -11.66 0.47
CA ALA A 89 7.14 -11.36 -0.97
C ALA A 89 7.74 -9.97 -1.26
N ILE A 90 7.36 -8.94 -0.49
CA ILE A 90 7.93 -7.59 -0.62
C ILE A 90 9.43 -7.61 -0.29
N THR A 91 9.85 -8.36 0.72
CA THR A 91 11.27 -8.46 1.10
C THR A 91 12.09 -9.13 -0.01
N GLU A 92 11.63 -10.23 -0.57
CA GLU A 92 12.29 -10.95 -1.66
C GLU A 92 12.42 -10.07 -2.92
N LEU A 93 11.33 -9.42 -3.33
CA LEU A 93 11.35 -8.49 -4.47
C LEU A 93 12.24 -7.28 -4.19
N GLY A 94 12.26 -6.78 -2.97
CA GLY A 94 13.14 -5.68 -2.56
C GLY A 94 14.63 -6.05 -2.62
N LEU A 95 15.00 -7.29 -2.28
CA LEU A 95 16.37 -7.80 -2.45
C LEU A 95 16.74 -7.92 -3.93
N LYS A 96 15.87 -8.53 -4.75
CA LYS A 96 16.07 -8.60 -6.22
C LYS A 96 16.21 -7.22 -6.85
N ALA A 97 15.43 -6.23 -6.37
CA ALA A 97 15.49 -4.85 -6.83
C ALA A 97 16.88 -4.23 -6.60
N ARG A 98 17.38 -4.35 -5.38
CA ARG A 98 18.72 -3.84 -5.00
C ARG A 98 19.85 -4.52 -5.77
N ASP A 99 19.74 -5.83 -6.00
CA ASP A 99 20.68 -6.61 -6.79
C ASP A 99 20.55 -6.38 -8.31
N SER A 100 19.59 -5.56 -8.76
CA SER A 100 19.25 -5.35 -10.18
C SER A 100 18.89 -6.66 -10.92
N LYS A 101 18.20 -7.58 -10.23
CA LYS A 101 17.81 -8.91 -10.74
C LYS A 101 16.30 -9.04 -11.02
N LEU A 102 15.55 -7.94 -10.96
CA LEU A 102 14.13 -7.96 -11.31
C LEU A 102 13.94 -8.22 -12.79
N SER A 103 13.03 -9.13 -13.14
CA SER A 103 12.57 -9.32 -14.52
C SER A 103 11.58 -8.23 -14.91
N LEU A 104 11.32 -8.07 -16.21
CA LEU A 104 10.31 -7.14 -16.72
C LEU A 104 8.90 -7.55 -16.22
N GLU A 105 8.62 -8.83 -16.18
CA GLU A 105 7.35 -9.36 -15.67
C GLU A 105 7.11 -9.02 -14.21
N GLU A 106 8.16 -8.99 -13.38
CA GLU A 106 8.08 -8.61 -11.96
C GLU A 106 7.86 -7.11 -11.76
N MET A 107 7.99 -6.28 -12.80
CA MET A 107 7.85 -4.81 -12.73
C MET A 107 6.63 -4.26 -13.48
N THR A 108 5.83 -5.10 -14.12
CA THR A 108 4.69 -4.66 -14.94
C THR A 108 3.38 -5.25 -14.45
N GLY A 109 2.26 -4.62 -14.80
CA GLY A 109 0.91 -5.14 -14.56
C GLY A 109 0.38 -4.94 -13.14
N ALA A 110 0.93 -4.01 -12.36
CA ALA A 110 0.32 -3.62 -11.09
C ALA A 110 -1.08 -3.02 -11.31
N THR A 111 -2.05 -3.43 -10.48
CA THR A 111 -3.41 -2.88 -10.51
C THR A 111 -3.56 -1.69 -9.56
N PHE A 112 -2.80 -1.67 -8.48
CA PHE A 112 -2.70 -0.61 -7.48
C PHE A 112 -1.25 -0.46 -7.03
N THR A 113 -0.84 0.75 -6.63
CA THR A 113 0.55 1.00 -6.23
C THR A 113 0.63 1.59 -4.82
N ILE A 114 1.65 1.21 -4.05
CA ILE A 114 2.03 1.85 -2.79
C ILE A 114 3.43 2.44 -2.92
N SER A 115 3.57 3.72 -2.58
CA SER A 115 4.85 4.42 -2.51
C SER A 115 5.13 4.88 -1.08
N ASN A 116 6.29 4.52 -0.52
CA ASN A 116 6.67 4.85 0.86
C ASN A 116 7.80 5.87 0.91
N GLY A 117 7.45 7.15 0.96
CA GLY A 117 8.39 8.26 1.20
C GLY A 117 8.79 8.42 2.66
N GLY A 118 8.13 7.71 3.58
CA GLY A 118 8.39 7.80 5.02
C GLY A 118 9.78 7.32 5.42
N VAL A 119 10.37 6.40 4.66
CA VAL A 119 11.75 5.92 4.87
C VAL A 119 12.79 7.02 4.66
N PHE A 120 12.44 8.06 3.91
CA PHE A 120 13.26 9.26 3.68
C PHE A 120 12.86 10.45 4.56
N GLY A 121 11.92 10.24 5.49
CA GLY A 121 11.47 11.27 6.43
C GLY A 121 10.36 12.18 5.91
N SER A 122 9.75 11.91 4.75
CA SER A 122 8.64 12.69 4.21
C SER A 122 7.48 12.77 5.20
N LEU A 123 7.00 13.98 5.44
CA LEU A 123 5.81 14.21 6.27
C LEU A 123 4.52 14.07 5.45
N PHE A 124 4.54 14.57 4.24
CA PHE A 124 3.43 14.62 3.30
C PHE A 124 3.97 14.76 1.87
N GLY A 125 3.26 14.21 0.92
CA GLY A 125 3.52 14.33 -0.50
C GLY A 125 2.40 13.68 -1.31
N THR A 126 2.38 13.96 -2.61
CA THR A 126 1.43 13.39 -3.56
C THR A 126 2.21 12.52 -4.54
N PRO A 127 2.05 11.20 -4.52
CA PRO A 127 2.72 10.33 -5.48
C PRO A 127 2.15 10.54 -6.89
N ILE A 128 2.97 10.24 -7.91
CA ILE A 128 2.55 10.28 -9.30
C ILE A 128 1.92 8.95 -9.65
N LEU A 129 0.77 8.98 -10.34
CA LEU A 129 0.05 7.80 -10.76
C LEU A 129 0.82 7.01 -11.81
N ASN A 130 0.89 5.70 -11.64
CA ASN A 130 1.50 4.78 -12.60
C ASN A 130 0.41 4.16 -13.49
N LEU A 131 0.43 4.47 -14.78
CA LEU A 131 -0.48 3.85 -15.74
C LEU A 131 -0.16 2.35 -15.92
N PRO A 132 -1.18 1.50 -16.18
CA PRO A 132 -2.60 1.80 -16.38
C PRO A 132 -3.42 1.88 -15.09
N GLY A 133 -2.82 1.74 -13.90
CA GLY A 133 -3.53 1.81 -12.62
C GLY A 133 -4.26 3.14 -12.41
N SER A 134 -5.40 3.09 -11.73
CA SER A 134 -6.24 4.26 -11.44
C SER A 134 -5.93 4.95 -10.12
N ALA A 135 -5.15 4.32 -9.23
CA ALA A 135 -4.83 4.90 -7.93
C ALA A 135 -3.46 4.47 -7.39
N ILE A 136 -2.86 5.35 -6.59
CA ILE A 136 -1.61 5.12 -5.87
C ILE A 136 -1.68 5.70 -4.46
N LEU A 137 -1.28 4.90 -3.45
CA LEU A 137 -1.20 5.32 -2.06
C LEU A 137 0.21 5.80 -1.72
N GLY A 138 0.32 7.04 -1.25
CA GLY A 138 1.52 7.59 -0.64
C GLY A 138 1.53 7.36 0.86
N MET A 139 2.58 6.71 1.37
CA MET A 139 2.85 6.57 2.80
C MET A 139 3.98 7.51 3.22
N HIS A 140 3.91 8.03 4.44
CA HIS A 140 4.88 8.99 4.97
C HIS A 140 5.41 8.57 6.34
N ALA A 141 6.33 9.36 6.90
CA ALA A 141 6.96 9.04 8.16
C ALA A 141 5.96 9.02 9.33
N ILE A 142 6.11 8.03 10.21
CA ILE A 142 5.42 8.01 11.50
C ILE A 142 6.17 8.94 12.45
N LYS A 143 5.49 9.97 12.95
CA LYS A 143 6.06 10.93 13.90
C LYS A 143 5.14 11.10 15.10
N GLU A 144 5.71 11.24 16.29
CA GLU A 144 4.96 11.62 17.47
C GLU A 144 4.44 13.04 17.32
N LYS A 145 3.12 13.21 17.49
CA LYS A 145 2.45 14.51 17.39
C LYS A 145 1.39 14.62 18.48
N PRO A 146 1.09 15.87 18.94
CA PRO A 146 -0.06 16.11 19.80
C PRO A 146 -1.34 15.82 19.03
N TRP A 147 -2.19 15.00 19.62
CA TRP A 147 -3.47 14.60 19.04
C TRP A 147 -4.56 14.60 20.11
N VAL A 148 -5.79 14.97 19.72
CA VAL A 148 -6.90 14.95 20.66
C VAL A 148 -7.50 13.54 20.74
N VAL A 149 -7.45 12.94 21.94
CA VAL A 149 -8.03 11.63 22.24
C VAL A 149 -8.95 11.77 23.42
N ASN A 150 -10.24 11.46 23.26
CA ASN A 150 -11.27 11.58 24.30
C ASN A 150 -11.29 12.96 24.99
N GLY A 151 -11.14 14.03 24.19
CA GLY A 151 -11.14 15.42 24.67
C GLY A 151 -9.84 15.89 25.35
N LYS A 152 -8.78 15.06 25.40
CA LYS A 152 -7.48 15.40 25.96
C LYS A 152 -6.41 15.40 24.89
N VAL A 153 -5.41 16.27 25.02
CA VAL A 153 -4.24 16.28 24.13
C VAL A 153 -3.26 15.21 24.61
N GLU A 154 -2.97 14.23 23.75
CA GLU A 154 -2.02 13.15 24.00
C GLU A 154 -0.97 13.09 22.91
N VAL A 155 0.22 12.59 23.23
CA VAL A 155 1.24 12.29 22.23
C VAL A 155 0.90 10.96 21.56
N ARG A 156 0.74 10.99 20.24
CA ARG A 156 0.40 9.81 19.43
C ARG A 156 1.31 9.68 18.21
N PRO A 157 1.67 8.46 17.82
CA PRO A 157 2.35 8.21 16.55
C PRO A 157 1.36 8.44 15.40
N ILE A 158 1.58 9.49 14.63
CA ILE A 158 0.73 9.89 13.50
C ILE A 158 1.50 9.66 12.19
N MET A 159 0.82 9.06 11.22
CA MET A 159 1.25 8.98 9.83
C MET A 159 0.21 9.68 8.95
N VAL A 160 0.68 10.47 8.01
CA VAL A 160 -0.15 10.97 6.91
C VAL A 160 -0.09 9.97 5.76
N VAL A 161 -1.22 9.69 5.15
CA VAL A 161 -1.33 8.95 3.89
C VAL A 161 -2.04 9.82 2.87
N ALA A 162 -1.65 9.69 1.60
CA ALA A 162 -2.24 10.43 0.48
C ALA A 162 -2.63 9.45 -0.63
N LEU A 163 -3.78 9.65 -1.24
CA LEU A 163 -4.22 8.90 -2.42
C LEU A 163 -4.23 9.83 -3.62
N THR A 164 -3.44 9.49 -4.65
CA THR A 164 -3.56 10.07 -5.98
C THR A 164 -4.36 9.12 -6.85
N TYR A 165 -5.31 9.63 -7.62
CA TYR A 165 -6.22 8.81 -8.40
C TYR A 165 -6.61 9.47 -9.72
N ASP A 166 -7.05 8.64 -10.67
CA ASP A 166 -7.61 9.11 -11.95
C ASP A 166 -9.04 9.60 -11.73
N HIS A 167 -9.23 10.91 -11.84
CA HIS A 167 -10.53 11.55 -11.57
C HIS A 167 -11.59 11.28 -12.65
N ARG A 168 -11.24 10.54 -13.71
CA ARG A 168 -12.20 10.01 -14.68
C ARG A 168 -12.93 8.77 -14.14
N LEU A 169 -12.32 8.03 -13.17
CA LEU A 169 -12.84 6.80 -12.57
C LEU A 169 -13.37 6.99 -11.17
N LEU A 170 -12.68 7.78 -10.35
CA LEU A 170 -13.05 8.02 -8.96
C LEU A 170 -13.40 9.50 -8.75
N ASP A 171 -14.36 9.73 -7.86
CA ASP A 171 -14.61 11.05 -7.29
C ASP A 171 -14.04 11.18 -5.86
N GLY A 172 -14.19 12.37 -5.26
CA GLY A 172 -13.70 12.63 -3.92
C GLY A 172 -14.35 11.75 -2.85
N ARG A 173 -15.62 11.35 -3.03
CA ARG A 173 -16.33 10.47 -2.10
C ARG A 173 -15.70 9.08 -2.07
N GLU A 174 -15.46 8.48 -3.22
CA GLU A 174 -14.86 7.15 -3.35
C GLU A 174 -13.43 7.14 -2.82
N ALA A 175 -12.62 8.14 -3.21
CA ALA A 175 -11.24 8.29 -2.74
C ALA A 175 -11.15 8.45 -1.21
N VAL A 176 -12.01 9.28 -0.61
CA VAL A 176 -12.04 9.46 0.85
C VAL A 176 -12.61 8.21 1.54
N THR A 177 -13.60 7.54 0.96
CA THR A 177 -14.14 6.29 1.51
C THR A 177 -13.07 5.20 1.55
N PHE A 178 -12.25 5.07 0.49
CA PHE A 178 -11.10 4.17 0.48
C PHE A 178 -10.12 4.48 1.63
N LEU A 179 -9.73 5.75 1.81
CA LEU A 179 -8.83 6.15 2.88
C LEU A 179 -9.41 5.92 4.29
N VAL A 180 -10.71 6.13 4.47
CA VAL A 180 -11.41 5.85 5.74
C VAL A 180 -11.41 4.35 6.04
N LYS A 181 -11.69 3.49 5.06
CA LYS A 181 -11.62 2.04 5.19
C LYS A 181 -10.21 1.57 5.52
N LEU A 182 -9.22 2.05 4.78
CA LEU A 182 -7.80 1.78 5.05
C LEU A 182 -7.42 2.15 6.49
N LYS A 183 -7.81 3.34 6.96
CA LYS A 183 -7.60 3.78 8.34
C LYS A 183 -8.25 2.83 9.35
N GLN A 184 -9.51 2.44 9.15
CA GLN A 184 -10.24 1.53 10.04
C GLN A 184 -9.50 0.20 10.20
N TYR A 185 -9.09 -0.44 9.10
CA TYR A 185 -8.32 -1.68 9.12
C TYR A 185 -6.98 -1.55 9.85
N LEU A 186 -6.28 -0.44 9.69
CA LEU A 186 -4.97 -0.22 10.31
C LEU A 186 -5.05 0.15 11.80
N GLU A 187 -6.10 0.85 12.21
CA GLU A 187 -6.33 1.23 13.62
C GLU A 187 -6.92 0.09 14.44
N ASP A 188 -7.74 -0.77 13.80
CA ASP A 188 -8.32 -1.98 14.40
C ASP A 188 -8.05 -3.21 13.51
N MET A 189 -6.82 -3.74 13.61
CA MET A 189 -6.37 -4.86 12.78
C MET A 189 -7.23 -6.13 12.85
N PRO A 190 -7.90 -6.50 13.96
CA PRO A 190 -8.85 -7.62 13.98
C PRO A 190 -9.97 -7.50 12.94
N THR A 191 -10.37 -6.29 12.55
CA THR A 191 -11.41 -6.10 11.53
C THR A 191 -10.99 -6.60 10.13
N MET A 192 -9.68 -6.81 9.89
CA MET A 192 -9.20 -7.44 8.65
C MET A 192 -9.56 -8.93 8.54
N LEU A 193 -10.07 -9.55 9.60
CA LEU A 193 -10.47 -10.96 9.63
C LEU A 193 -11.96 -11.16 9.38
N LEU A 194 -12.74 -10.06 9.33
CA LEU A 194 -14.18 -10.05 9.09
C LEU A 194 -14.51 -9.85 7.60
#